data_ab9db430196966f84034487b721dde51
#
_entry.id   ab9db430196966f84034487b721dde51
#
_cell.length_a   1.000
_cell.length_b   1.000
_cell.length_c   1.000
_cell.angle_alpha   90.00
_cell.angle_beta   90.00
_cell.angle_gamma   90.00
#
_symmetry.space_group_name_H-M   'P 1'
#
loop_
_entity.id
_entity.type
_entity.pdbx_description
1 polymer ?
#
loop_
_entity_poly.entity_id
_entity_poly.type
_entity_poly.pdbx_seq_one_letter_code
_entity_poly.pdbx_strand_id
1 'polypeptide(L)'
;MDLTLVPARTALVVIDLQRGITQAPTAPHRASDVVAHAAALAVAIRATGGSVVLVHVTPSADGRDALHPHTDTPARGSGLLPADWAEIVSELGPEPGDIVVTKRQWGAFYGTELDLQLRRRGIDTILLAGISTNVGVESTARDAYERGYEQVFVEDAMAARSPDEHEHTVRTLFPRIGRVRSTAEVLAALEAATPQV
;
A
#
# COMPACT_ATOMS: atom_id res chain seq x y z
N MET A 1 20.43 -7.27 9.21
CA MET A 1 20.55 -8.00 7.93
C MET A 1 20.24 -7.01 6.82
N ASP A 2 21.11 -6.95 5.83
CA ASP A 2 20.91 -6.08 4.68
C ASP A 2 19.70 -6.52 3.87
N LEU A 3 18.98 -5.58 3.30
CA LEU A 3 17.84 -5.84 2.44
C LEU A 3 18.34 -6.20 1.04
N THR A 4 18.05 -7.42 0.59
CA THR A 4 18.30 -7.83 -0.81
C THR A 4 16.96 -7.95 -1.53
N LEU A 5 16.85 -7.31 -2.69
CA LEU A 5 15.67 -7.35 -3.55
C LEU A 5 16.03 -7.89 -4.93
N VAL A 6 15.09 -8.60 -5.54
CA VAL A 6 15.14 -9.00 -6.95
C VAL A 6 14.05 -8.21 -7.68
N PRO A 7 14.37 -7.09 -8.36
CA PRO A 7 13.36 -6.18 -8.91
C PRO A 7 12.29 -6.88 -9.76
N ALA A 8 12.68 -7.77 -10.67
CA ALA A 8 11.75 -8.50 -11.53
C ALA A 8 10.75 -9.42 -10.77
N ARG A 9 11.00 -9.70 -9.48
CA ARG A 9 10.15 -10.50 -8.59
C ARG A 9 9.54 -9.67 -7.46
N THR A 10 9.70 -8.35 -7.52
CA THR A 10 9.26 -7.41 -6.49
C THR A 10 8.16 -6.51 -7.01
N ALA A 11 7.10 -6.32 -6.22
CA ALA A 11 6.08 -5.33 -6.48
C ALA A 11 5.98 -4.32 -5.33
N LEU A 12 5.89 -3.04 -5.66
CA LEU A 12 5.42 -2.01 -4.73
C LEU A 12 3.89 -2.02 -4.75
N VAL A 13 3.28 -2.29 -3.61
CA VAL A 13 1.82 -2.28 -3.42
C VAL A 13 1.44 -1.10 -2.55
N VAL A 14 0.85 -0.09 -3.17
CA VAL A 14 0.47 1.17 -2.53
C VAL A 14 -1.01 1.14 -2.17
N ILE A 15 -1.30 1.25 -0.88
CA ILE A 15 -2.65 1.13 -0.34
C ILE A 15 -3.28 2.51 -0.12
N ASP A 16 -4.36 2.76 -0.84
CA ASP A 16 -5.32 3.85 -0.63
C ASP A 16 -4.69 5.28 -0.60
N LEU A 17 -3.61 5.52 -1.34
CA LEU A 17 -3.13 6.88 -1.56
C LEU A 17 -4.00 7.54 -2.64
N GLN A 18 -5.24 7.82 -2.25
CA GLN A 18 -6.30 8.44 -3.05
C GLN A 18 -6.77 9.74 -2.39
N ARG A 19 -7.32 10.67 -3.19
CA ARG A 19 -7.67 12.03 -2.77
C ARG A 19 -8.48 12.09 -1.48
N GLY A 20 -9.53 11.27 -1.39
CA GLY A 20 -10.43 11.30 -0.23
C GLY A 20 -9.81 10.79 1.07
N ILE A 21 -8.70 10.05 1.00
CA ILE A 21 -7.99 9.53 2.17
C ILE A 21 -6.83 10.45 2.55
N THR A 22 -6.05 10.93 1.57
CA THR A 22 -4.86 11.76 1.81
C THR A 22 -5.18 13.17 2.31
N GLN A 23 -6.43 13.64 2.17
CA GLN A 23 -6.87 14.92 2.72
C GLN A 23 -7.13 14.90 4.24
N ALA A 24 -7.27 13.73 4.83
CA ALA A 24 -7.47 13.61 6.27
C ALA A 24 -6.15 13.75 7.04
N PRO A 25 -6.16 14.29 8.27
CA PRO A 25 -4.97 14.31 9.13
C PRO A 25 -4.47 12.90 9.40
N THR A 26 -3.16 12.72 9.31
CA THR A 26 -2.46 11.45 9.56
C THR A 26 -1.29 11.63 10.52
N ALA A 27 -0.87 10.53 11.15
CA ALA A 27 0.25 10.48 12.08
C ALA A 27 0.92 9.08 12.05
N PRO A 28 2.20 8.96 12.41
CA PRO A 28 3.15 10.01 12.78
C PRO A 28 3.58 10.85 11.56
N HIS A 29 3.47 10.30 10.35
CA HIS A 29 3.84 10.95 9.11
C HIS A 29 2.65 11.70 8.51
N ARG A 30 2.91 12.85 7.89
CA ARG A 30 1.88 13.57 7.13
C ARG A 30 1.55 12.81 5.86
N ALA A 31 0.30 12.88 5.41
CA ALA A 31 -0.10 12.22 4.16
C ALA A 31 0.75 12.69 2.96
N SER A 32 1.14 13.97 2.91
CA SER A 32 2.06 14.50 1.88
C SER A 32 3.42 13.81 1.85
N ASP A 33 3.98 13.51 3.04
CA ASP A 33 5.29 12.88 3.14
C ASP A 33 5.19 11.40 2.74
N VAL A 34 4.13 10.71 3.17
CA VAL A 34 3.80 9.33 2.73
C VAL A 34 3.66 9.25 1.21
N VAL A 35 2.94 10.20 0.60
CA VAL A 35 2.79 10.28 -0.86
C VAL A 35 4.14 10.49 -1.54
N ALA A 36 4.97 11.41 -1.03
CA ALA A 36 6.29 11.68 -1.60
C ALA A 36 7.22 10.45 -1.55
N HIS A 37 7.24 9.73 -0.40
CA HIS A 37 8.01 8.51 -0.25
C HIS A 37 7.50 7.40 -1.19
N ALA A 38 6.19 7.18 -1.26
CA ALA A 38 5.60 6.18 -2.15
C ALA A 38 5.86 6.51 -3.64
N ALA A 39 5.84 7.79 -4.03
CA ALA A 39 6.16 8.22 -5.38
C ALA A 39 7.65 7.97 -5.73
N ALA A 40 8.57 8.25 -4.81
CA ALA A 40 9.99 7.97 -4.99
C ALA A 40 10.24 6.46 -5.16
N LEU A 41 9.59 5.63 -4.35
CA LEU A 41 9.64 4.17 -4.48
C LEU A 41 9.07 3.69 -5.83
N ALA A 42 7.93 4.25 -6.26
CA ALA A 42 7.30 3.88 -7.54
C ALA A 42 8.22 4.19 -8.73
N VAL A 43 8.87 5.35 -8.73
CA VAL A 43 9.88 5.70 -9.75
C VAL A 43 11.03 4.70 -9.76
N ALA A 44 11.59 4.36 -8.60
CA ALA A 44 12.71 3.43 -8.49
C ALA A 44 12.32 2.01 -8.93
N ILE A 45 11.17 1.52 -8.52
CA ILE A 45 10.65 0.19 -8.90
C ILE A 45 10.43 0.11 -10.41
N ARG A 46 9.80 1.11 -11.03
CA ARG A 46 9.62 1.16 -12.49
C ARG A 46 10.96 1.15 -13.23
N ALA A 47 11.92 1.96 -12.77
CA ALA A 47 13.25 2.05 -13.37
C ALA A 47 14.04 0.74 -13.30
N THR A 48 13.82 -0.09 -12.29
CA THR A 48 14.50 -1.37 -12.10
C THR A 48 13.75 -2.58 -12.69
N GLY A 49 12.60 -2.34 -13.34
CA GLY A 49 11.80 -3.41 -13.98
C GLY A 49 10.92 -4.18 -13.00
N GLY A 50 10.71 -3.68 -11.79
CA GLY A 50 9.71 -4.19 -10.85
C GLY A 50 8.29 -3.75 -11.21
N SER A 51 7.31 -4.21 -10.46
CA SER A 51 5.90 -3.90 -10.70
C SER A 51 5.38 -2.87 -9.71
N VAL A 52 4.56 -1.92 -10.16
CA VAL A 52 3.82 -1.00 -9.29
C VAL A 52 2.34 -1.38 -9.31
N VAL A 53 1.77 -1.53 -8.12
CA VAL A 53 0.36 -1.80 -7.90
C VAL A 53 -0.25 -0.67 -7.08
N LEU A 54 -1.18 0.04 -7.66
CA LEU A 54 -1.91 1.13 -7.02
C LEU A 54 -3.29 0.62 -6.62
N VAL A 55 -3.51 0.52 -5.32
CA VAL A 55 -4.78 0.04 -4.76
C VAL A 55 -5.60 1.21 -4.28
N HIS A 56 -6.86 1.26 -4.67
CA HIS A 56 -7.82 2.22 -4.15
C HIS A 56 -9.11 1.54 -3.68
N VAL A 57 -9.78 2.14 -2.71
CA VAL A 57 -11.06 1.67 -2.20
C VAL A 57 -12.17 2.58 -2.69
N THR A 58 -13.23 1.99 -3.23
CA THR A 58 -14.46 2.72 -3.58
C THR A 58 -15.64 1.73 -3.67
N PRO A 59 -16.82 2.09 -3.16
CA PRO A 59 -18.03 1.31 -3.44
C PRO A 59 -18.45 1.45 -4.91
N SER A 60 -19.34 0.57 -5.36
CA SER A 60 -20.05 0.76 -6.63
C SER A 60 -20.90 2.04 -6.60
N ALA A 61 -21.27 2.53 -7.77
CA ALA A 61 -22.02 3.79 -7.89
C ALA A 61 -23.37 3.76 -7.14
N ASP A 62 -23.97 2.58 -6.99
CA ASP A 62 -25.22 2.39 -6.23
C ASP A 62 -25.00 2.11 -4.73
N GLY A 63 -23.73 2.01 -4.30
CA GLY A 63 -23.31 1.77 -2.91
C GLY A 63 -23.70 0.40 -2.33
N ARG A 64 -24.28 -0.50 -3.12
CA ARG A 64 -24.83 -1.78 -2.63
C ARG A 64 -23.77 -2.81 -2.22
N ASP A 65 -22.52 -2.61 -2.61
CA ASP A 65 -21.35 -3.41 -2.23
C ASP A 65 -20.52 -2.79 -1.09
N ALA A 66 -21.00 -1.69 -0.51
CA ALA A 66 -20.38 -1.10 0.65
C ALA A 66 -20.64 -1.94 1.91
N LEU A 67 -19.66 -2.01 2.81
CA LEU A 67 -19.80 -2.69 4.10
C LEU A 67 -20.58 -1.80 5.08
N HIS A 68 -21.60 -2.37 5.67
CA HIS A 68 -22.45 -1.70 6.67
C HIS A 68 -22.58 -2.52 7.97
N PRO A 69 -21.47 -2.88 8.64
CA PRO A 69 -21.53 -3.65 9.87
C PRO A 69 -22.07 -2.78 11.02
N HIS A 70 -22.70 -3.42 11.99
CA HIS A 70 -22.99 -2.79 13.28
C HIS A 70 -21.68 -2.74 14.08
N THR A 71 -21.22 -1.55 14.42
CA THR A 71 -19.95 -1.33 15.12
C THR A 71 -20.15 -0.38 16.30
N ASP A 72 -19.30 -0.51 17.33
CA ASP A 72 -19.31 0.39 18.49
C ASP A 72 -18.84 1.82 18.11
N THR A 73 -17.99 1.91 17.07
CA THR A 73 -17.54 3.19 16.53
C THR A 73 -18.33 3.49 15.26
N PRO A 74 -19.15 4.56 15.25
CA PRO A 74 -19.92 4.91 14.05
C PRO A 74 -19.01 5.14 12.83
N ALA A 75 -19.45 4.64 11.68
CA ALA A 75 -18.80 4.99 10.42
C ALA A 75 -18.80 6.51 10.23
N ARG A 76 -17.67 7.09 9.90
CA ARG A 76 -17.58 8.53 9.63
C ARG A 76 -18.23 8.84 8.31
N GLY A 77 -19.31 9.64 8.35
CA GLY A 77 -19.96 10.26 7.20
C GLY A 77 -20.92 9.34 6.44
N SER A 78 -22.19 9.62 6.58
CA SER A 78 -23.28 9.08 5.74
C SER A 78 -23.52 9.93 4.48
N GLY A 79 -22.56 10.78 4.11
CA GLY A 79 -22.65 11.68 2.96
C GLY A 79 -22.20 11.02 1.66
N LEU A 80 -22.67 11.57 0.52
CA LEU A 80 -22.12 11.23 -0.79
C LEU A 80 -20.63 11.58 -0.81
N LEU A 81 -19.80 10.63 -1.23
CA LEU A 81 -18.37 10.87 -1.43
C LEU A 81 -18.19 11.85 -2.60
N PRO A 82 -17.21 12.78 -2.54
CA PRO A 82 -16.83 13.59 -3.70
C PRO A 82 -16.57 12.73 -4.92
N ALA A 83 -16.84 13.26 -6.11
CA ALA A 83 -16.67 12.49 -7.36
C ALA A 83 -15.22 12.00 -7.57
N ASP A 84 -14.25 12.78 -7.10
CA ASP A 84 -12.82 12.50 -7.17
C ASP A 84 -12.26 11.76 -5.94
N TRP A 85 -13.13 11.36 -5.01
CA TRP A 85 -12.72 10.75 -3.74
C TRP A 85 -11.81 9.52 -3.92
N ALA A 86 -12.13 8.69 -4.91
CA ALA A 86 -11.41 7.46 -5.20
C ALA A 86 -10.23 7.63 -6.17
N GLU A 87 -10.00 8.84 -6.69
CA GLU A 87 -8.88 9.11 -7.59
C GLU A 87 -7.55 8.94 -6.86
N ILE A 88 -6.64 8.16 -7.46
CA ILE A 88 -5.25 8.04 -7.00
C ILE A 88 -4.60 9.42 -7.12
N VAL A 89 -3.77 9.78 -6.14
CA VAL A 89 -3.06 11.07 -6.15
C VAL A 89 -2.14 11.17 -7.38
N SER A 90 -2.08 12.34 -7.98
CA SER A 90 -1.37 12.59 -9.26
C SER A 90 0.12 12.26 -9.21
N GLU A 91 0.73 12.35 -8.04
CA GLU A 91 2.15 12.07 -7.79
C GLU A 91 2.52 10.60 -8.02
N LEU A 92 1.55 9.71 -7.97
CA LEU A 92 1.72 8.27 -8.19
C LEU A 92 1.36 7.80 -9.61
N GLY A 93 0.59 8.56 -10.32
CA GLY A 93 0.07 8.16 -11.63
C GLY A 93 -1.40 7.73 -11.57
N PRO A 94 -1.86 6.64 -12.24
CA PRO A 94 -1.08 5.50 -12.78
C PRO A 94 -0.31 5.79 -14.07
N GLU A 95 0.84 5.13 -14.23
CA GLU A 95 1.63 5.15 -15.46
C GLU A 95 1.38 3.90 -16.31
N PRO A 96 1.73 3.92 -17.63
CA PRO A 96 1.65 2.74 -18.47
C PRO A 96 2.44 1.57 -17.91
N GLY A 97 1.77 0.44 -17.67
CA GLY A 97 2.38 -0.75 -17.07
C GLY A 97 2.03 -0.96 -15.60
N ASP A 98 1.54 0.04 -14.92
CA ASP A 98 1.04 -0.09 -13.55
C ASP A 98 -0.23 -0.94 -13.49
N ILE A 99 -0.40 -1.59 -12.35
CA ILE A 99 -1.60 -2.36 -12.03
C ILE A 99 -2.48 -1.52 -11.12
N VAL A 100 -3.71 -1.25 -11.54
CA VAL A 100 -4.69 -0.57 -10.68
C VAL A 100 -5.67 -1.60 -10.14
N VAL A 101 -5.79 -1.68 -8.82
CA VAL A 101 -6.68 -2.61 -8.13
C VAL A 101 -7.75 -1.85 -7.37
N THR A 102 -9.01 -2.13 -7.66
CA THR A 102 -10.15 -1.58 -6.92
C THR A 102 -10.62 -2.58 -5.88
N LYS A 103 -10.67 -2.16 -4.62
CA LYS A 103 -11.21 -2.97 -3.52
C LYS A 103 -12.47 -2.35 -2.90
N ARG A 104 -13.22 -3.17 -2.14
CA ARG A 104 -14.47 -2.78 -1.46
C ARG A 104 -14.38 -2.89 0.07
N GLN A 105 -13.26 -3.36 0.58
CA GLN A 105 -12.97 -3.64 1.99
C GLN A 105 -11.56 -3.18 2.36
N TRP A 106 -11.11 -3.50 3.56
CA TRP A 106 -9.80 -3.06 4.05
C TRP A 106 -8.63 -3.73 3.34
N GLY A 107 -8.62 -5.07 3.28
CA GLY A 107 -7.55 -5.84 2.63
C GLY A 107 -7.65 -5.79 1.11
N ALA A 108 -6.51 -5.85 0.43
CA ALA A 108 -6.43 -5.71 -1.02
C ALA A 108 -6.51 -7.05 -1.79
N PHE A 109 -6.45 -8.20 -1.10
CA PHE A 109 -6.50 -9.51 -1.76
C PHE A 109 -7.91 -10.06 -1.94
N TYR A 110 -8.76 -9.96 -0.90
CA TYR A 110 -10.08 -10.55 -0.96
C TYR A 110 -10.96 -9.90 -2.03
N GLY A 111 -11.49 -10.72 -2.94
CA GLY A 111 -12.42 -10.27 -3.98
C GLY A 111 -11.83 -9.33 -5.05
N THR A 112 -10.50 -9.32 -5.18
CA THR A 112 -9.78 -8.54 -6.21
C THR A 112 -8.91 -9.44 -7.08
N GLU A 113 -8.34 -8.86 -8.14
CA GLU A 113 -7.36 -9.54 -8.98
C GLU A 113 -5.90 -9.45 -8.47
N LEU A 114 -5.64 -8.86 -7.29
CA LEU A 114 -4.27 -8.61 -6.83
C LEU A 114 -3.39 -9.87 -6.85
N ASP A 115 -3.83 -10.94 -6.19
CA ASP A 115 -3.07 -12.21 -6.15
C ASP A 115 -2.81 -12.78 -7.55
N LEU A 116 -3.84 -12.77 -8.41
CA LEU A 116 -3.73 -13.21 -9.79
C LEU A 116 -2.68 -12.42 -10.57
N GLN A 117 -2.67 -11.09 -10.43
CA GLN A 117 -1.74 -10.20 -11.11
C GLN A 117 -0.31 -10.41 -10.63
N LEU A 118 -0.10 -10.55 -9.33
CA LEU A 118 1.21 -10.81 -8.73
C LEU A 118 1.76 -12.18 -9.18
N ARG A 119 0.96 -13.26 -9.07
CA ARG A 119 1.38 -14.62 -9.44
C ARG A 119 1.73 -14.75 -10.92
N ARG A 120 0.93 -14.17 -11.80
CA ARG A 120 1.19 -14.22 -13.25
C ARG A 120 2.46 -13.50 -13.67
N ARG A 121 2.93 -12.54 -12.88
CA ARG A 121 4.20 -11.83 -13.08
C ARG A 121 5.38 -12.46 -12.35
N GLY A 122 5.16 -13.58 -11.66
CA GLY A 122 6.21 -14.24 -10.88
C GLY A 122 6.66 -13.43 -9.65
N ILE A 123 5.82 -12.53 -9.16
CA ILE A 123 6.12 -11.73 -7.97
C ILE A 123 5.96 -12.60 -6.73
N ASP A 124 6.98 -12.60 -5.88
CA ASP A 124 6.98 -13.25 -4.57
C ASP A 124 7.31 -12.30 -3.43
N THR A 125 7.80 -11.12 -3.72
CA THR A 125 8.15 -10.09 -2.74
C THR A 125 7.30 -8.84 -2.96
N ILE A 126 6.67 -8.35 -1.89
CA ILE A 126 5.89 -7.12 -1.93
C ILE A 126 6.48 -6.07 -0.97
N LEU A 127 6.61 -4.85 -1.46
CA LEU A 127 6.88 -3.66 -0.66
C LEU A 127 5.52 -3.01 -0.37
N LEU A 128 5.14 -2.90 0.89
CA LEU A 128 3.87 -2.31 1.30
C LEU A 128 4.07 -0.87 1.79
N ALA A 129 3.23 0.03 1.28
CA ALA A 129 3.14 1.43 1.65
C ALA A 129 1.68 1.89 1.64
N GLY A 130 1.35 3.04 2.24
CA GLY A 130 0.03 3.66 2.14
C GLY A 130 -0.67 3.99 3.46
N ILE A 131 -1.96 4.28 3.40
CA ILE A 131 -2.81 4.75 4.51
C ILE A 131 -4.09 3.90 4.58
N SER A 132 -4.52 3.40 5.77
CA SER A 132 -3.88 3.51 7.07
C SER A 132 -3.08 2.26 7.41
N THR A 133 -1.96 2.44 8.14
CA THR A 133 -1.05 1.38 8.57
C THR A 133 -1.80 0.22 9.25
N ASN A 134 -2.63 0.51 10.25
CA ASN A 134 -3.36 -0.46 11.07
C ASN A 134 -4.69 -0.94 10.46
N VAL A 135 -5.04 -0.47 9.26
CA VAL A 135 -6.30 -0.82 8.59
C VAL A 135 -6.01 -1.49 7.24
N GLY A 136 -5.95 -0.73 6.14
CA GLY A 136 -5.77 -1.28 4.80
C GLY A 136 -4.43 -1.97 4.60
N VAL A 137 -3.34 -1.37 5.11
CA VAL A 137 -1.99 -1.94 4.98
C VAL A 137 -1.88 -3.22 5.80
N GLU A 138 -2.25 -3.19 7.09
CA GLU A 138 -2.19 -4.37 7.96
C GLU A 138 -3.07 -5.51 7.46
N SER A 139 -4.32 -5.23 7.04
CA SER A 139 -5.21 -6.26 6.50
C SER A 139 -4.62 -6.91 5.25
N THR A 140 -4.02 -6.11 4.37
CA THR A 140 -3.33 -6.62 3.18
C THR A 140 -2.09 -7.45 3.55
N ALA A 141 -1.34 -7.01 4.56
CA ALA A 141 -0.14 -7.70 5.03
C ALA A 141 -0.43 -9.09 5.61
N ARG A 142 -1.50 -9.22 6.40
CA ARG A 142 -1.93 -10.51 6.96
C ARG A 142 -2.32 -11.51 5.85
N ASP A 143 -3.10 -11.05 4.89
CA ASP A 143 -3.51 -11.85 3.73
C ASP A 143 -2.30 -12.25 2.86
N ALA A 144 -1.34 -11.35 2.65
CA ALA A 144 -0.11 -11.62 1.92
C ALA A 144 0.76 -12.68 2.61
N TYR A 145 0.89 -12.60 3.94
CA TYR A 145 1.63 -13.57 4.74
C TYR A 145 1.05 -14.98 4.60
N GLU A 146 -0.27 -15.12 4.72
CA GLU A 146 -0.95 -16.40 4.59
C GLU A 146 -0.89 -16.99 3.16
N ARG A 147 -0.64 -16.13 2.15
CA ARG A 147 -0.42 -16.52 0.75
C ARG A 147 1.06 -16.82 0.44
N GLY A 148 1.96 -16.64 1.40
CA GLY A 148 3.38 -16.94 1.26
C GLY A 148 4.18 -15.88 0.50
N TYR A 149 3.76 -14.62 0.53
CA TYR A 149 4.58 -13.52 0.02
C TYR A 149 5.63 -13.09 1.04
N GLU A 150 6.85 -12.86 0.57
CA GLU A 150 7.84 -12.09 1.29
C GLU A 150 7.41 -10.62 1.37
N GLN A 151 7.57 -9.99 2.54
CA GLN A 151 7.06 -8.64 2.75
C GLN A 151 8.12 -7.70 3.31
N VAL A 152 8.13 -6.47 2.78
CA VAL A 152 8.86 -5.34 3.31
C VAL A 152 7.87 -4.21 3.58
N PHE A 153 7.77 -3.79 4.81
CA PHE A 153 6.93 -2.68 5.26
C PHE A 153 7.74 -1.41 5.26
N VAL A 154 7.39 -0.46 4.38
CA VAL A 154 8.11 0.80 4.28
C VAL A 154 7.48 1.79 5.26
N GLU A 155 8.03 1.84 6.48
CA GLU A 155 7.35 2.45 7.63
C GLU A 155 7.13 3.97 7.48
N ASP A 156 8.07 4.69 6.90
CA ASP A 156 7.99 6.13 6.64
C ASP A 156 7.16 6.48 5.38
N ALA A 157 6.77 5.47 4.59
CA ALA A 157 5.78 5.56 3.52
C ALA A 157 4.39 5.08 3.97
N MET A 158 4.12 5.07 5.27
CA MET A 158 2.85 4.71 5.88
C MET A 158 2.44 5.73 6.94
N ALA A 159 1.14 5.81 7.20
CA ALA A 159 0.60 6.57 8.34
C ALA A 159 -0.74 5.98 8.80
N ALA A 160 -1.13 6.32 10.00
CA ALA A 160 -2.44 6.01 10.58
C ALA A 160 -3.15 7.29 11.04
N ARG A 161 -4.20 7.18 11.84
CA ARG A 161 -4.90 8.35 12.41
C ARG A 161 -4.22 8.88 13.66
N SER A 162 -3.50 8.03 14.36
CA SER A 162 -2.71 8.40 15.53
C SER A 162 -1.34 7.72 15.48
N PRO A 163 -0.34 8.26 16.20
CA PRO A 163 0.96 7.63 16.32
C PRO A 163 0.86 6.23 16.94
N ASP A 164 0.04 6.05 17.97
CA ASP A 164 -0.12 4.78 18.68
C ASP A 164 -0.64 3.66 17.77
N GLU A 165 -1.61 3.97 16.89
CA GLU A 165 -2.10 3.01 15.91
C GLU A 165 -1.02 2.56 14.93
N HIS A 166 -0.24 3.49 14.41
CA HIS A 166 0.87 3.20 13.52
C HIS A 166 1.97 2.39 14.23
N GLU A 167 2.45 2.90 15.38
CA GLU A 167 3.54 2.30 16.11
C GLU A 167 3.21 0.88 16.61
N HIS A 168 1.99 0.64 17.06
CA HIS A 168 1.56 -0.68 17.48
C HIS A 168 1.74 -1.70 16.35
N THR A 169 1.24 -1.41 15.17
CA THR A 169 1.34 -2.30 14.01
C THR A 169 2.79 -2.49 13.56
N VAL A 170 3.54 -1.41 13.43
CA VAL A 170 4.94 -1.42 12.96
C VAL A 170 5.86 -2.18 13.92
N ARG A 171 5.67 -2.01 15.23
CA ARG A 171 6.55 -2.62 16.25
C ARG A 171 6.12 -4.03 16.67
N THR A 172 4.82 -4.33 16.61
CA THR A 172 4.29 -5.55 17.21
C THR A 172 3.94 -6.62 16.18
N LEU A 173 3.34 -6.23 15.05
CA LEU A 173 2.86 -7.17 14.05
C LEU A 173 3.84 -7.36 12.90
N PHE A 174 4.26 -6.28 12.25
CA PHE A 174 5.03 -6.36 11.01
C PHE A 174 6.36 -7.12 11.15
N PRO A 175 7.13 -7.02 12.24
CA PRO A 175 8.35 -7.80 12.41
C PRO A 175 8.13 -9.33 12.50
N ARG A 176 6.89 -9.76 12.74
CA ARG A 176 6.53 -11.18 12.82
C ARG A 176 6.17 -11.79 11.46
N ILE A 177 5.83 -10.95 10.47
CA ILE A 177 5.33 -11.37 9.17
C ILE A 177 6.11 -10.78 7.98
N GLY A 178 7.17 -10.01 8.25
CA GLY A 178 8.04 -9.43 7.23
C GLY A 178 9.14 -8.56 7.83
N ARG A 179 9.69 -7.70 7.02
CA ARG A 179 10.83 -6.81 7.38
C ARG A 179 10.37 -5.35 7.36
N VAL A 180 10.62 -4.61 8.42
CA VAL A 180 10.34 -3.17 8.49
C VAL A 180 11.58 -2.39 8.04
N ARG A 181 11.41 -1.49 7.08
CA ARG A 181 12.48 -0.66 6.52
C ARG A 181 11.98 0.76 6.25
N SER A 182 12.92 1.69 6.20
CA SER A 182 12.66 3.03 5.69
C SER A 182 12.70 3.08 4.16
N THR A 183 12.12 4.13 3.59
CA THR A 183 12.22 4.44 2.15
C THR A 183 13.67 4.48 1.69
N ALA A 184 14.57 5.10 2.46
CA ALA A 184 15.98 5.19 2.13
C ALA A 184 16.67 3.82 2.02
N GLU A 185 16.38 2.90 2.95
CA GLU A 185 16.92 1.54 2.92
C GLU A 185 16.43 0.74 1.70
N VAL A 186 15.16 0.90 1.34
CA VAL A 186 14.57 0.24 0.17
C VAL A 186 15.16 0.79 -1.13
N LEU A 187 15.31 2.11 -1.26
CA LEU A 187 15.93 2.74 -2.43
C LEU A 187 17.38 2.27 -2.59
N ALA A 188 18.16 2.24 -1.52
CA ALA A 188 19.53 1.73 -1.56
C ALA A 188 19.60 0.25 -1.98
N ALA A 189 18.66 -0.58 -1.54
CA ALA A 189 18.60 -1.99 -1.95
C ALA A 189 18.23 -2.15 -3.44
N LEU A 190 17.37 -1.28 -3.99
CA LEU A 190 17.03 -1.27 -5.42
C LEU A 190 18.22 -0.80 -6.28
N GLU A 191 18.94 0.23 -5.84
CA GLU A 191 20.18 0.69 -6.51
C GLU A 191 21.24 -0.41 -6.57
N ALA A 192 21.45 -1.12 -5.45
CA ALA A 192 22.40 -2.22 -5.37
C ALA A 192 22.02 -3.44 -6.26
N ALA A 193 20.72 -3.61 -6.52
CA ALA A 193 20.21 -4.70 -7.38
C ALA A 193 20.31 -4.39 -8.88
N THR A 194 20.59 -3.14 -9.25
CA THR A 194 20.74 -2.73 -10.67
C THR A 194 22.15 -3.06 -11.14
N PRO A 195 22.33 -3.86 -12.22
CA PRO A 195 23.66 -4.13 -12.75
C PRO A 195 24.36 -2.82 -13.11
N GLN A 196 25.54 -2.60 -12.57
CA GLN A 196 26.41 -1.51 -13.07
C GLN A 196 26.85 -1.85 -14.49
N VAL A 197 26.40 -1.06 -15.46
CA VAL A 197 26.81 -1.19 -16.88
C VAL A 197 28.23 -0.71 -17.06
#